data_48bccd134f862cd8c9c2017320087a03
#
_entry.id   48bccd134f862cd8c9c2017320087a03
#
_cell.length_a   1.000
_cell.length_b   1.000
_cell.length_c   1.000
_cell.angle_alpha   90.00
_cell.angle_beta   90.00
_cell.angle_gamma   90.00
#
_symmetry.space_group_name_H-M   'P 1'
#
loop_
_entity.id
_entity.type
_entity.pdbx_description
1 polymer ?
#
loop_
_entity_poly.entity_id
_entity_poly.type
_entity_poly.pdbx_seq_one_letter_code
_entity_poly.pdbx_strand_id
1 'polypeptide(L)'
;MTRKDDIIKVLEDQARTKRENRLKSFKPYPKQIEFCNATADHSEVVLQAGNQLGKSEIGSYIATVFATGLYPDWWKGRRFDHPTRGWATGESTVAVRDVSQRKLCGPPGDEAQFGTGMIPKSLIVGKIIGHGAGGAFDTIKVKHTSGGISEISFKSYDQERSKWQGTTLDWLWCDEEPPMEHYLEGLARLVATDGLAYSTF
;
A
#
# COMPACT_ATOMS: atom_id res chain seq x y z
N MET A 1 -1.65 21.33 37.06
CA MET A 1 -2.05 20.17 36.25
C MET A 1 -2.42 19.06 37.22
N THR A 2 -3.59 18.46 37.08
CA THR A 2 -4.02 17.39 37.96
C THR A 2 -3.56 16.04 37.40
N ARG A 3 -3.39 15.03 38.26
CA ARG A 3 -3.08 13.64 37.87
C ARG A 3 -4.06 13.11 36.80
N LYS A 4 -5.29 13.63 36.80
CA LYS A 4 -6.31 13.29 35.76
C LYS A 4 -5.97 13.88 34.40
N ASP A 5 -5.47 15.12 34.34
CA ASP A 5 -5.08 15.78 33.10
C ASP A 5 -3.89 15.06 32.44
N ASP A 6 -2.94 14.58 33.25
CA ASP A 6 -1.79 13.80 32.75
C ASP A 6 -2.23 12.45 32.16
N ILE A 7 -3.18 11.76 32.83
CA ILE A 7 -3.73 10.49 32.32
C ILE A 7 -4.47 10.71 30.99
N ILE A 8 -5.31 11.74 30.89
CA ILE A 8 -6.04 12.08 29.66
C ILE A 8 -5.05 12.33 28.53
N LYS A 9 -4.02 13.13 28.75
CA LYS A 9 -2.99 13.44 27.76
C LYS A 9 -2.25 12.18 27.26
N VAL A 10 -1.91 11.28 28.16
CA VAL A 10 -1.26 10.00 27.80
C VAL A 10 -2.18 9.14 26.93
N LEU A 11 -3.48 9.05 27.26
CA LEU A 11 -4.46 8.30 26.49
C LEU A 11 -4.68 8.90 25.09
N GLU A 12 -4.75 10.23 24.99
CA GLU A 12 -4.86 10.95 23.71
C GLU A 12 -3.62 10.73 22.84
N ASP A 13 -2.41 10.79 23.41
CA ASP A 13 -1.16 10.53 22.71
C ASP A 13 -1.07 9.08 22.23
N GLN A 14 -1.50 8.11 23.04
CA GLN A 14 -1.57 6.70 22.63
C GLN A 14 -2.57 6.48 21.49
N ALA A 15 -3.76 7.09 21.58
CA ALA A 15 -4.78 7.01 20.54
C ALA A 15 -4.30 7.64 19.22
N ARG A 16 -3.62 8.80 19.31
CA ARG A 16 -3.00 9.45 18.16
C ARG A 16 -1.92 8.58 17.53
N THR A 17 -0.98 8.06 18.32
CA THR A 17 0.09 7.17 17.84
C THR A 17 -0.45 5.93 17.14
N LYS A 18 -1.48 5.29 17.71
CA LYS A 18 -2.15 4.14 17.11
C LYS A 18 -2.81 4.49 15.79
N ARG A 19 -3.44 5.66 15.68
CA ARG A 19 -4.09 6.14 14.47
C ARG A 19 -3.08 6.50 13.37
N GLU A 20 -1.94 7.11 13.74
CA GLU A 20 -0.88 7.54 12.80
C GLU A 20 0.12 6.43 12.46
N ASN A 21 0.00 5.25 13.08
CA ASN A 21 0.85 4.08 12.80
C ASN A 21 0.04 2.79 12.87
N ARG A 22 -0.86 2.62 11.92
CA ARG A 22 -1.70 1.41 11.79
C ARG A 22 -0.87 0.16 11.49
N LEU A 23 0.23 0.30 10.76
CA LEU A 23 1.14 -0.79 10.42
C LEU A 23 1.54 -1.60 11.66
N LYS A 24 1.94 -0.91 12.74
CA LYS A 24 2.38 -1.55 13.99
C LYS A 24 1.25 -2.27 14.73
N SER A 25 0.01 -1.79 14.59
CA SER A 25 -1.15 -2.34 15.30
C SER A 25 -1.95 -3.35 14.48
N PHE A 26 -1.62 -3.54 13.21
CA PHE A 26 -2.33 -4.46 12.33
C PHE A 26 -2.07 -5.92 12.73
N LYS A 27 -3.13 -6.70 12.79
CA LYS A 27 -3.09 -8.14 13.14
C LYS A 27 -3.74 -8.91 12.00
N PRO A 28 -2.94 -9.51 11.10
CA PRO A 28 -3.49 -10.29 9.99
C PRO A 28 -4.12 -11.59 10.48
N TYR A 29 -5.11 -12.06 9.74
CA TYR A 29 -5.67 -13.40 9.92
C TYR A 29 -4.70 -14.48 9.42
N PRO A 30 -4.83 -15.76 9.86
CA PRO A 30 -3.93 -16.84 9.42
C PRO A 30 -3.81 -16.97 7.89
N LYS A 31 -4.91 -16.86 7.15
CA LYS A 31 -4.90 -16.89 5.68
C LYS A 31 -4.21 -15.67 5.04
N GLN A 32 -4.27 -14.52 5.68
CA GLN A 32 -3.52 -13.35 5.22
C GLN A 32 -2.01 -13.52 5.46
N ILE A 33 -1.61 -14.16 6.56
CA ILE A 33 -0.20 -14.51 6.83
C ILE A 33 0.30 -15.51 5.79
N GLU A 34 -0.50 -16.53 5.46
CA GLU A 34 -0.18 -17.52 4.43
C GLU A 34 0.04 -16.81 3.06
N PHE A 35 -0.86 -15.90 2.69
CA PHE A 35 -0.75 -15.10 1.47
C PHE A 35 0.52 -14.24 1.45
N CYS A 36 0.82 -13.54 2.54
CA CYS A 36 2.05 -12.76 2.66
C CYS A 36 3.30 -13.64 2.50
N ASN A 37 3.32 -14.80 3.14
CA ASN A 37 4.48 -15.69 3.13
C ASN A 37 4.68 -16.38 1.77
N ALA A 38 3.61 -16.63 1.01
CA ALA A 38 3.68 -17.16 -0.36
C ALA A 38 4.51 -16.28 -1.31
N THR A 39 4.61 -14.98 -1.02
CA THR A 39 5.46 -14.05 -1.80
C THR A 39 6.95 -14.35 -1.74
N ALA A 40 7.41 -15.25 -0.84
CA ALA A 40 8.82 -15.67 -0.79
C ALA A 40 9.20 -16.54 -1.99
N ASP A 41 8.29 -17.44 -2.37
CA ASP A 41 8.58 -18.53 -3.32
C ASP A 41 7.91 -18.34 -4.68
N HIS A 42 7.01 -17.34 -4.79
CA HIS A 42 6.23 -17.10 -6.01
C HIS A 42 6.36 -15.64 -6.47
N SER A 43 6.54 -15.45 -7.77
CA SER A 43 6.52 -14.14 -8.41
C SER A 43 5.11 -13.58 -8.63
N GLU A 44 4.10 -14.46 -8.54
CA GLU A 44 2.68 -14.09 -8.66
C GLU A 44 1.88 -14.81 -7.58
N VAL A 45 1.12 -14.04 -6.78
CA VAL A 45 0.26 -14.59 -5.72
C VAL A 45 -1.13 -13.95 -5.76
N VAL A 46 -2.17 -14.75 -5.51
CA VAL A 46 -3.56 -14.29 -5.56
C VAL A 46 -4.27 -14.64 -4.25
N LEU A 47 -4.94 -13.66 -3.66
CA LEU A 47 -5.88 -13.85 -2.57
C LEU A 47 -7.31 -13.64 -3.07
N GLN A 48 -8.00 -14.75 -3.34
CA GLN A 48 -9.41 -14.72 -3.66
C GLN A 48 -10.24 -15.00 -2.40
N ALA A 49 -11.14 -14.10 -2.06
CA ALA A 49 -12.00 -14.24 -0.90
C ALA A 49 -13.29 -13.42 -1.05
N GLY A 50 -14.31 -13.75 -0.27
CA GLY A 50 -15.57 -13.01 -0.24
C GLY A 50 -15.41 -11.54 0.15
N ASN A 51 -16.45 -10.75 -0.10
CA ASN A 51 -16.46 -9.34 0.24
C ASN A 51 -16.29 -9.11 1.76
N GLN A 52 -15.68 -8.00 2.13
CA GLN A 52 -15.45 -7.56 3.52
C GLN A 52 -14.55 -8.49 4.37
N LEU A 53 -13.80 -9.40 3.77
CA LEU A 53 -12.84 -10.28 4.46
C LEU A 53 -11.44 -9.68 4.57
N GLY A 54 -11.28 -8.38 4.31
CA GLY A 54 -10.01 -7.68 4.51
C GLY A 54 -8.98 -7.87 3.38
N LYS A 55 -9.42 -8.17 2.15
CA LYS A 55 -8.55 -8.32 0.97
C LYS A 55 -7.70 -7.07 0.71
N SER A 56 -8.34 -5.93 0.47
CA SER A 56 -7.63 -4.66 0.22
C SER A 56 -6.84 -4.17 1.45
N GLU A 57 -7.24 -4.58 2.67
CA GLU A 57 -6.49 -4.27 3.89
C GLU A 57 -5.13 -4.98 3.89
N ILE A 58 -5.11 -6.28 3.59
CA ILE A 58 -3.83 -7.01 3.49
C ILE A 58 -3.02 -6.58 2.28
N GLY A 59 -3.66 -6.25 1.15
CA GLY A 59 -2.98 -5.67 -0.01
C GLY A 59 -2.25 -4.38 0.34
N SER A 60 -2.90 -3.46 1.06
CA SER A 60 -2.29 -2.22 1.52
C SER A 60 -1.18 -2.46 2.56
N TYR A 61 -1.31 -3.48 3.40
CA TYR A 61 -0.27 -3.88 4.33
C TYR A 61 1.01 -4.34 3.61
N ILE A 62 0.88 -5.23 2.62
CA ILE A 62 2.00 -5.71 1.79
C ILE A 62 2.68 -4.53 1.08
N ALA A 63 1.91 -3.66 0.41
CA ALA A 63 2.44 -2.46 -0.23
C ALA A 63 3.24 -1.57 0.75
N THR A 64 2.73 -1.44 1.99
CA THR A 64 3.39 -0.64 3.02
C THR A 64 4.70 -1.27 3.49
N VAL A 65 4.74 -2.58 3.77
CA VAL A 65 5.99 -3.22 4.22
C VAL A 65 7.05 -3.23 3.11
N PHE A 66 6.65 -3.38 1.85
CA PHE A 66 7.55 -3.28 0.71
C PHE A 66 8.10 -1.87 0.50
N ALA A 67 7.26 -0.84 0.66
CA ALA A 67 7.67 0.54 0.48
C ALA A 67 8.50 1.08 1.67
N THR A 68 8.29 0.55 2.88
CA THR A 68 8.98 1.04 4.09
C THR A 68 10.18 0.20 4.50
N GLY A 69 10.22 -1.09 4.15
CA GLY A 69 11.18 -2.06 4.67
C GLY A 69 10.90 -2.45 6.14
N LEU A 70 9.73 -2.09 6.69
CA LEU A 70 9.34 -2.41 8.07
C LEU A 70 8.61 -3.76 8.12
N TYR A 71 9.37 -4.84 8.10
CA TYR A 71 8.83 -6.19 8.15
C TYR A 71 8.65 -6.64 9.60
N PRO A 72 7.47 -7.19 9.99
CA PRO A 72 7.26 -7.75 11.33
C PRO A 72 7.97 -9.10 11.49
N ASP A 73 8.13 -9.54 12.74
CA ASP A 73 8.85 -10.78 13.05
C ASP A 73 8.22 -12.04 12.43
N TRP A 74 6.88 -12.03 12.24
CA TRP A 74 6.16 -13.15 11.61
C TRP A 74 6.28 -13.19 10.08
N TRP A 75 6.82 -12.14 9.44
CA TRP A 75 6.93 -12.03 7.99
C TRP A 75 8.00 -12.96 7.43
N LYS A 76 7.59 -13.92 6.62
CA LYS A 76 8.47 -14.86 5.90
C LYS A 76 8.40 -14.67 4.38
N GLY A 77 7.61 -13.71 3.90
CA GLY A 77 7.49 -13.39 2.49
C GLY A 77 8.70 -12.65 1.93
N ARG A 78 8.59 -12.25 0.67
CA ARG A 78 9.63 -11.49 -0.02
C ARG A 78 10.00 -10.23 0.75
N ARG A 79 11.28 -9.86 0.73
CA ARG A 79 11.81 -8.65 1.34
C ARG A 79 12.59 -7.85 0.31
N PHE A 80 12.44 -6.54 0.35
CA PHE A 80 13.28 -5.61 -0.37
C PHE A 80 14.18 -4.91 0.64
N ASP A 81 15.47 -4.85 0.36
CA ASP A 81 16.51 -4.18 1.17
C ASP A 81 16.89 -2.79 0.61
N HIS A 82 16.15 -2.34 -0.39
CA HIS A 82 16.30 -1.08 -1.09
C HIS A 82 14.96 -0.36 -1.23
N PRO A 83 14.95 0.97 -1.50
CA PRO A 83 13.72 1.70 -1.81
C PRO A 83 13.05 1.14 -3.05
N THR A 84 11.73 0.88 -2.97
CA THR A 84 10.99 0.21 -4.02
C THR A 84 10.15 1.16 -4.86
N ARG A 85 9.87 0.74 -6.09
CA ARG A 85 8.81 1.31 -6.94
C ARG A 85 7.71 0.29 -7.10
N GLY A 86 6.49 0.66 -6.71
CA GLY A 86 5.35 -0.21 -6.83
C GLY A 86 4.13 0.51 -7.36
N TRP A 87 3.23 -0.27 -7.95
CA TRP A 87 1.91 0.20 -8.35
C TRP A 87 0.83 -0.42 -7.47
N ALA A 88 -0.10 0.43 -7.01
CA ALA A 88 -1.37 0.02 -6.44
C ALA A 88 -2.47 0.32 -7.46
N THR A 89 -3.16 -0.72 -7.93
CA THR A 89 -4.07 -0.62 -9.07
C THR A 89 -5.49 -1.04 -8.71
N GLY A 90 -6.46 -0.66 -9.53
CA GLY A 90 -7.86 -1.02 -9.36
C GLY A 90 -8.72 -0.60 -10.55
N GLU A 91 -10.01 -0.86 -10.48
CA GLU A 91 -10.95 -0.77 -11.60
C GLU A 91 -11.02 0.64 -12.22
N SER A 92 -11.13 1.67 -11.39
CA SER A 92 -11.25 3.06 -11.85
C SER A 92 -10.46 4.01 -10.96
N THR A 93 -10.15 5.21 -11.47
CA THR A 93 -9.47 6.25 -10.69
C THR A 93 -10.20 6.56 -9.37
N VAL A 94 -11.53 6.55 -9.37
CA VAL A 94 -12.33 6.76 -8.16
C VAL A 94 -12.19 5.58 -7.20
N ALA A 95 -12.26 4.34 -7.69
CA ALA A 95 -12.10 3.14 -6.88
C ALA A 95 -10.70 3.08 -6.24
N VAL A 96 -9.65 3.35 -7.01
CA VAL A 96 -8.25 3.41 -6.52
C VAL A 96 -8.10 4.47 -5.43
N ARG A 97 -8.69 5.68 -5.62
CA ARG A 97 -8.69 6.74 -4.61
C ARG A 97 -9.40 6.31 -3.32
N ASP A 98 -10.61 5.75 -3.45
CA ASP A 98 -11.49 5.47 -2.31
C ASP A 98 -11.14 4.17 -1.58
N VAL A 99 -10.41 3.26 -2.23
CA VAL A 99 -9.96 2.00 -1.64
C VAL A 99 -8.46 2.00 -1.40
N SER A 100 -7.63 1.82 -2.42
CA SER A 100 -6.18 1.60 -2.27
C SER A 100 -5.49 2.81 -1.66
N GLN A 101 -5.72 4.03 -2.18
CA GLN A 101 -5.14 5.26 -1.64
C GLN A 101 -5.64 5.52 -0.22
N ARG A 102 -6.95 5.35 0.04
CA ARG A 102 -7.52 5.52 1.37
C ARG A 102 -6.92 4.55 2.39
N LYS A 103 -6.73 3.28 2.02
CA LYS A 103 -6.11 2.27 2.88
C LYS A 103 -4.66 2.60 3.19
N LEU A 104 -3.92 3.10 2.22
CA LEU A 104 -2.51 3.46 2.36
C LEU A 104 -2.30 4.78 3.10
N CYS A 105 -3.08 5.83 2.79
CA CYS A 105 -2.81 7.20 3.18
C CYS A 105 -3.83 7.83 4.14
N GLY A 106 -5.01 7.23 4.31
CA GLY A 106 -6.14 7.83 5.01
C GLY A 106 -7.19 8.42 4.05
N PRO A 107 -8.30 8.98 4.56
CA PRO A 107 -9.41 9.48 3.75
C PRO A 107 -8.98 10.51 2.70
N PRO A 108 -9.38 10.32 1.42
CA PRO A 108 -9.08 11.28 0.37
C PRO A 108 -9.73 12.65 0.63
N GLY A 109 -9.01 13.73 0.31
CA GLY A 109 -9.54 15.11 0.46
C GLY A 109 -9.56 15.64 1.88
N ASP A 110 -9.22 14.85 2.89
CA ASP A 110 -9.14 15.27 4.30
C ASP A 110 -7.67 15.38 4.74
N GLU A 111 -7.11 16.57 4.66
CA GLU A 111 -5.71 16.82 5.04
C GLU A 111 -5.45 16.55 6.55
N ALA A 112 -6.47 16.69 7.41
CA ALA A 112 -6.32 16.41 8.85
C ALA A 112 -6.15 14.90 9.12
N GLN A 113 -6.70 14.06 8.25
CA GLN A 113 -6.59 12.60 8.34
C GLN A 113 -5.54 12.01 7.39
N PHE A 114 -4.84 12.84 6.63
CA PHE A 114 -3.74 12.36 5.79
C PHE A 114 -2.62 11.74 6.65
N GLY A 115 -2.22 10.51 6.30
CA GLY A 115 -1.25 9.72 7.08
C GLY A 115 -1.86 8.88 8.20
N THR A 116 -3.19 8.71 8.22
CA THR A 116 -3.88 7.77 9.12
C THR A 116 -4.18 6.42 8.46
N GLY A 117 -3.67 6.19 7.27
CA GLY A 117 -3.73 4.90 6.57
C GLY A 117 -2.73 3.88 7.11
N MET A 118 -2.40 2.88 6.29
CA MET A 118 -1.45 1.83 6.66
C MET A 118 -0.01 2.36 6.72
N ILE A 119 0.36 3.30 5.85
CA ILE A 119 1.69 3.90 5.85
C ILE A 119 1.80 4.82 7.08
N PRO A 120 2.80 4.61 7.96
CA PRO A 120 3.03 5.49 9.10
C PRO A 120 3.24 6.94 8.65
N LYS A 121 2.51 7.88 9.23
CA LYS A 121 2.54 9.30 8.85
C LYS A 121 3.96 9.88 8.80
N SER A 122 4.80 9.50 9.75
CA SER A 122 6.20 9.96 9.84
C SER A 122 7.09 9.51 8.68
N LEU A 123 6.66 8.50 7.92
CA LEU A 123 7.40 7.96 6.77
C LEU A 123 6.93 8.54 5.44
N ILE A 124 5.78 9.21 5.39
CA ILE A 124 5.30 9.87 4.18
C ILE A 124 6.09 11.18 4.01
N VAL A 125 6.83 11.31 2.91
CA VAL A 125 7.68 12.48 2.63
C VAL A 125 7.18 13.35 1.49
N GLY A 126 6.19 12.90 0.74
CA GLY A 126 5.61 13.67 -0.35
C GLY A 126 4.49 12.94 -1.06
N LYS A 127 3.70 13.71 -1.79
CA LYS A 127 2.63 13.23 -2.67
C LYS A 127 2.62 14.03 -3.97
N ILE A 128 2.29 13.39 -5.08
CA ILE A 128 2.02 14.01 -6.37
C ILE A 128 0.52 13.92 -6.59
N ILE A 129 -0.13 15.07 -6.77
CA ILE A 129 -1.58 15.13 -6.96
C ILE A 129 -1.94 14.64 -8.36
N GLY A 130 -2.94 13.77 -8.43
CA GLY A 130 -3.48 13.26 -9.68
C GLY A 130 -4.49 14.21 -10.32
N HIS A 131 -4.72 14.01 -11.61
CA HIS A 131 -5.61 14.87 -12.41
C HIS A 131 -7.01 14.29 -12.63
N GLY A 132 -7.29 13.06 -12.22
CA GLY A 132 -8.54 12.38 -12.57
C GLY A 132 -9.70 12.67 -11.63
N ALA A 133 -9.55 12.46 -10.34
CA ALA A 133 -10.59 12.64 -9.34
C ALA A 133 -10.08 13.54 -8.21
N GLY A 134 -10.96 14.41 -7.68
CA GLY A 134 -10.60 15.29 -6.58
C GLY A 134 -10.02 14.50 -5.39
N GLY A 135 -8.87 14.91 -4.88
CA GLY A 135 -8.16 14.22 -3.80
C GLY A 135 -7.41 12.94 -4.21
N ALA A 136 -7.40 12.58 -5.50
CA ALA A 136 -6.59 11.47 -6.00
C ALA A 136 -5.10 11.86 -6.06
N PHE A 137 -4.22 10.90 -5.78
CA PHE A 137 -2.78 11.02 -5.96
C PHE A 137 -2.33 10.20 -7.17
N ASP A 138 -1.34 10.70 -7.90
CA ASP A 138 -0.61 9.90 -8.89
C ASP A 138 0.46 9.05 -8.19
N THR A 139 1.13 9.62 -7.18
CA THR A 139 2.22 8.93 -6.48
C THR A 139 2.32 9.43 -5.04
N ILE A 140 2.62 8.52 -4.13
CA ILE A 140 3.04 8.80 -2.75
C ILE A 140 4.50 8.41 -2.57
N LYS A 141 5.28 9.25 -1.86
CA LYS A 141 6.69 9.04 -1.56
C LYS A 141 6.88 8.65 -0.11
N VAL A 142 7.60 7.56 0.13
CA VAL A 142 7.72 6.93 1.45
C VAL A 142 9.19 6.67 1.79
N LYS A 143 9.63 7.01 3.01
CA LYS A 143 10.98 6.66 3.49
C LYS A 143 11.11 5.15 3.64
N HIS A 144 12.21 4.61 3.11
CA HIS A 144 12.59 3.22 3.31
C HIS A 144 13.65 3.08 4.41
N THR A 145 13.62 1.98 5.16
CA THR A 145 14.56 1.73 6.29
C THR A 145 16.02 1.63 5.87
N SER A 146 16.30 1.21 4.62
CA SER A 146 17.68 1.17 4.08
C SER A 146 18.26 2.56 3.72
N GLY A 147 17.46 3.61 3.87
CA GLY A 147 17.74 4.94 3.33
C GLY A 147 17.12 5.14 1.94
N GLY A 148 16.91 6.38 1.54
CA GLY A 148 16.25 6.70 0.28
C GLY A 148 14.72 6.66 0.36
N ILE A 149 14.08 6.78 -0.80
CA ILE A 149 12.64 7.02 -0.93
C ILE A 149 12.04 6.01 -1.90
N SER A 150 11.05 5.25 -1.43
CA SER A 150 10.18 4.41 -2.24
C SER A 150 9.03 5.24 -2.83
N GLU A 151 8.51 4.78 -3.98
CA GLU A 151 7.40 5.40 -4.67
C GLU A 151 6.27 4.38 -4.87
N ILE A 152 5.06 4.74 -4.47
CA ILE A 152 3.84 3.99 -4.76
C ILE A 152 3.01 4.83 -5.72
N SER A 153 2.85 4.38 -6.97
CA SER A 153 1.99 5.05 -7.94
C SER A 153 0.63 4.38 -8.00
N PHE A 154 -0.40 5.20 -8.14
CA PHE A 154 -1.79 4.76 -8.24
C PHE A 154 -2.19 4.69 -9.71
N LYS A 155 -2.65 3.52 -10.17
CA LYS A 155 -3.06 3.27 -11.55
C LYS A 155 -4.45 2.66 -11.57
N SER A 156 -5.22 2.95 -12.59
CA SER A 156 -6.54 2.38 -12.77
C SER A 156 -6.72 1.76 -14.16
N TYR A 157 -7.57 0.75 -14.26
CA TYR A 157 -7.80 0.01 -15.50
C TYR A 157 -8.62 0.81 -16.53
N ASP A 158 -9.26 1.92 -16.10
CA ASP A 158 -9.91 2.89 -17.00
C ASP A 158 -8.93 3.85 -17.68
N GLN A 159 -7.64 3.81 -17.31
CA GLN A 159 -6.60 4.59 -17.98
C GLN A 159 -6.12 3.88 -19.25
N GLU A 160 -5.73 4.68 -20.24
CA GLU A 160 -5.09 4.15 -21.43
C GLU A 160 -3.85 3.31 -21.10
N ARG A 161 -3.64 2.21 -21.82
CA ARG A 161 -2.46 1.34 -21.68
C ARG A 161 -1.14 2.10 -21.76
N SER A 162 -1.07 3.18 -22.52
CA SER A 162 0.11 4.06 -22.63
C SER A 162 0.58 4.59 -21.26
N LYS A 163 -0.34 4.78 -20.30
CA LYS A 163 -0.05 5.23 -18.93
C LYS A 163 0.62 4.16 -18.06
N TRP A 164 0.62 2.91 -18.54
CA TRP A 164 1.23 1.75 -17.87
C TRP A 164 2.62 1.43 -18.40
N GLN A 165 3.17 2.25 -19.30
CA GLN A 165 4.46 2.03 -19.94
C GLN A 165 5.58 2.86 -19.29
N GLY A 166 6.84 2.46 -19.55
CA GLY A 166 8.03 3.30 -19.34
C GLY A 166 8.67 3.24 -17.96
N THR A 167 8.16 2.43 -16.99
CA THR A 167 8.72 2.33 -15.64
C THR A 167 9.02 0.88 -15.29
N THR A 168 10.14 0.59 -14.64
CA THR A 168 10.39 -0.70 -13.97
C THR A 168 9.79 -0.71 -12.59
N LEU A 169 9.27 -1.85 -12.15
CA LEU A 169 8.62 -2.03 -10.86
C LEU A 169 9.28 -3.14 -10.05
N ASP A 170 9.33 -2.98 -8.75
CA ASP A 170 9.68 -4.02 -7.80
C ASP A 170 8.45 -4.86 -7.41
N TRP A 171 7.28 -4.22 -7.39
CA TRP A 171 6.03 -4.92 -7.07
C TRP A 171 4.81 -4.26 -7.74
N LEU A 172 3.79 -5.10 -7.99
CA LEU A 172 2.48 -4.71 -8.52
C LEU A 172 1.38 -5.26 -7.62
N TRP A 173 0.53 -4.40 -7.09
CA TRP A 173 -0.70 -4.77 -6.40
C TRP A 173 -1.92 -4.52 -7.27
N CYS A 174 -2.63 -5.60 -7.63
CA CYS A 174 -3.93 -5.53 -8.29
C CYS A 174 -5.04 -5.68 -7.24
N ASP A 175 -5.73 -4.59 -6.91
CA ASP A 175 -6.94 -4.62 -6.09
C ASP A 175 -8.15 -4.73 -7.03
N GLU A 176 -8.83 -5.86 -7.02
CA GLU A 176 -9.75 -6.41 -8.01
C GLU A 176 -9.03 -6.97 -9.27
N GLU A 177 -9.77 -7.84 -10.01
CA GLU A 177 -9.24 -8.56 -11.17
C GLU A 177 -8.90 -7.60 -12.32
N PRO A 178 -7.63 -7.54 -12.77
CA PRO A 178 -7.25 -6.65 -13.84
C PRO A 178 -7.67 -7.19 -15.21
N PRO A 179 -8.01 -6.32 -16.19
CA PRO A 179 -8.06 -6.72 -17.59
C PRO A 179 -6.72 -7.32 -18.03
N MET A 180 -6.75 -8.39 -18.83
CA MET A 180 -5.55 -9.14 -19.22
C MET A 180 -4.46 -8.26 -19.82
N GLU A 181 -4.83 -7.28 -20.65
CA GLU A 181 -3.87 -6.36 -21.31
C GLU A 181 -3.10 -5.49 -20.28
N HIS A 182 -3.78 -5.00 -19.22
CA HIS A 182 -3.15 -4.23 -18.14
C HIS A 182 -2.29 -5.13 -17.26
N TYR A 183 -2.76 -6.34 -16.98
CA TYR A 183 -1.99 -7.32 -16.21
C TYR A 183 -0.67 -7.68 -16.89
N LEU A 184 -0.72 -8.05 -18.17
CA LEU A 184 0.47 -8.38 -18.96
C LEU A 184 1.44 -7.19 -19.07
N GLU A 185 0.93 -5.97 -19.24
CA GLU A 185 1.76 -4.76 -19.24
C GLU A 185 2.44 -4.55 -17.88
N GLY A 186 1.69 -4.74 -16.78
CA GLY A 186 2.23 -4.68 -15.43
C GLY A 186 3.31 -5.73 -15.17
N LEU A 187 3.07 -6.99 -15.54
CA LEU A 187 4.07 -8.07 -15.41
C LEU A 187 5.35 -7.76 -16.20
N ALA A 188 5.24 -7.19 -17.40
CA ALA A 188 6.40 -6.78 -18.18
C ALA A 188 7.28 -5.75 -17.47
N ARG A 189 6.72 -4.93 -16.55
CA ARG A 189 7.48 -3.95 -15.75
C ARG A 189 8.27 -4.59 -14.61
N LEU A 190 7.90 -5.81 -14.19
CA LEU A 190 8.55 -6.56 -13.10
C LEU A 190 9.76 -7.38 -13.56
N VAL A 191 9.85 -7.70 -14.85
CA VAL A 191 10.89 -8.60 -15.39
C VAL A 191 12.31 -8.14 -15.08
N ALA A 192 12.58 -6.82 -15.21
CA ALA A 192 13.93 -6.28 -15.04
C ALA A 192 14.42 -6.29 -13.57
N THR A 193 13.51 -6.37 -12.61
CA THR A 193 13.79 -6.32 -11.17
C THR A 193 13.58 -7.67 -10.49
N ASP A 194 13.22 -8.70 -11.25
CA ASP A 194 12.68 -9.94 -10.68
C ASP A 194 11.57 -9.65 -9.66
N GLY A 195 10.67 -8.74 -10.03
CA GLY A 195 9.63 -8.20 -9.16
C GLY A 195 8.49 -9.18 -8.90
N LEU A 196 7.54 -8.72 -8.09
CA LEU A 196 6.41 -9.52 -7.61
C LEU A 196 5.08 -8.88 -7.98
N ALA A 197 4.14 -9.68 -8.52
CA ALA A 197 2.73 -9.30 -8.62
C ALA A 197 1.90 -9.97 -7.51
N TYR A 198 0.97 -9.24 -6.89
CA TYR A 198 0.00 -9.82 -5.99
C TYR A 198 -1.38 -9.20 -6.20
N SER A 199 -2.40 -10.05 -6.16
CA SER A 199 -3.79 -9.66 -6.44
C SER A 199 -4.70 -10.00 -5.28
N THR A 200 -5.72 -9.13 -5.06
CA THR A 200 -6.69 -9.23 -3.97
C THR A 200 -8.11 -9.02 -4.51
N PHE A 201 -8.86 -10.10 -4.81
CA PHE A 201 -10.23 -10.03 -5.35
C PHE A 201 -11.13 -11.19 -4.91
#